data_7e6a938d5c644b97f49da35ebb224206
#
_entry.id   7e6a938d5c644b97f49da35ebb224206
#
_cell.length_a   1.000
_cell.length_b   1.000
_cell.length_c   1.000
_cell.angle_alpha   90.00
_cell.angle_beta   90.00
_cell.angle_gamma   90.00
#
_symmetry.space_group_name_H-M   'P 1'
#
loop_
_entity.id
_entity.type
_entity.pdbx_description
1 polymer ?
#
loop_
_entity_poly.entity_id
_entity_poly.type
_entity_poly.pdbx_seq_one_letter_code
_entity_poly.pdbx_strand_id
1 'polypeptide(L)'
;MMMKKSGFALVAIILLVALFPSKSIDAKEVISPKREFRAVWIATVNNIDWPSKKGLSIKKQKEEYMKLLNDVKGMGMNAVIVQIKPTADAFYPSKYGPWSEYLTGTQGKNPGYNPLEFMIQEAHKRNLEFHAWFNPYRISMNHKDIKKLSKDHPARKHPDWVLSYGKQLYYDPGIPEVQDFIVDGIMEVVKNYDIDGVHMDDYFYPYKIAGVEFPDNRSYKSYGSKQFANKGDWRRDNVNKLVAKINTSIKNEKSYVKFGISPFGVWRNIADDPSGSNTKAGQTNYDDLYADTRQWIQNGSLDYINPQIYWSIGYKPASFDVLSAWWRKEIAGKPIHLYIGQAAYKINNNSDPAWSNSQEYSKQINLMRNYNDIHGSVHFSLKNLIRNPHGIKNRLMNDLYKSPALIPTMPWLDDTAPKMPKLRNGVHQRSGVQLTVEDQKENDTAYYAVYRFDGKQKGSINSSKYLLMTVRKTSENQVILDKTAKLNKTYTYVVTALDRLHNESVESNTITVK
;
A
#
# COMPACT_ATOMS: atom_id res chain seq x y z
N MET A 1 66.67 43.10 -60.69
CA MET A 1 66.10 43.13 -59.35
C MET A 1 65.01 42.05 -59.27
N MET A 2 65.28 40.95 -58.60
CA MET A 2 64.62 39.63 -58.72
C MET A 2 63.37 39.60 -57.79
N MET A 3 62.21 39.33 -58.36
CA MET A 3 61.00 38.96 -57.60
C MET A 3 61.00 37.45 -57.29
N LYS A 4 61.01 37.10 -56.05
CA LYS A 4 60.76 35.72 -55.57
C LYS A 4 59.25 35.46 -55.52
N LYS A 5 58.82 34.44 -56.25
CA LYS A 5 57.49 33.84 -56.14
C LYS A 5 57.50 32.85 -54.98
N SER A 6 56.67 33.01 -53.96
CA SER A 6 56.38 32.05 -52.94
C SER A 6 55.09 31.29 -53.29
N GLY A 7 55.23 29.95 -53.47
CA GLY A 7 54.10 29.09 -53.70
C GLY A 7 53.44 28.65 -52.38
N PHE A 8 52.14 28.78 -52.30
CA PHE A 8 51.31 28.23 -51.24
C PHE A 8 50.93 26.78 -51.58
N ALA A 9 51.37 25.84 -50.78
CA ALA A 9 50.93 24.46 -50.81
C ALA A 9 49.67 24.30 -49.98
N LEU A 10 48.57 23.92 -50.60
CA LEU A 10 47.26 23.64 -49.96
C LEU A 10 47.32 22.18 -49.46
N VAL A 11 47.40 21.97 -48.15
CA VAL A 11 47.29 20.64 -47.55
C VAL A 11 45.81 20.37 -47.27
N ALA A 12 45.20 19.50 -48.04
CA ALA A 12 43.84 19.01 -47.80
C ALA A 12 43.87 17.93 -46.70
N ILE A 13 43.35 18.27 -45.54
CA ILE A 13 43.10 17.31 -44.45
C ILE A 13 41.78 16.61 -44.74
N ILE A 14 41.82 15.34 -45.15
CA ILE A 14 40.66 14.47 -45.26
C ILE A 14 40.30 14.00 -43.85
N LEU A 15 39.24 14.54 -43.25
CA LEU A 15 38.66 14.02 -42.03
C LEU A 15 37.91 12.70 -42.33
N LEU A 16 38.50 11.57 -42.00
CA LEU A 16 37.80 10.28 -41.95
C LEU A 16 36.85 10.28 -40.74
N VAL A 17 35.56 10.58 -40.94
CA VAL A 17 34.53 10.36 -39.92
C VAL A 17 34.26 8.85 -39.86
N ALA A 18 34.88 8.18 -38.90
CA ALA A 18 34.54 6.79 -38.57
C ALA A 18 33.12 6.76 -37.99
N LEU A 19 32.17 6.32 -38.81
CA LEU A 19 30.80 5.96 -38.36
C LEU A 19 30.93 4.71 -37.49
N PHE A 20 31.10 4.90 -36.18
CA PHE A 20 30.83 3.84 -35.21
C PHE A 20 29.31 3.63 -35.15
N PRO A 21 28.79 2.42 -35.42
CA PRO A 21 27.41 2.14 -35.16
C PRO A 21 27.19 2.32 -33.66
N SER A 22 26.40 3.31 -33.25
CA SER A 22 25.89 3.42 -31.90
C SER A 22 25.10 2.14 -31.63
N LYS A 23 25.69 1.19 -30.90
CA LYS A 23 24.93 0.11 -30.30
C LYS A 23 23.88 0.80 -29.42
N SER A 24 22.63 0.79 -29.87
CA SER A 24 21.49 1.03 -29.00
C SER A 24 21.66 0.04 -27.84
N ILE A 25 21.92 0.56 -26.64
CA ILE A 25 21.77 -0.22 -25.43
C ILE A 25 20.28 -0.53 -25.40
N ASP A 26 19.91 -1.73 -25.83
CA ASP A 26 18.57 -2.26 -25.61
C ASP A 26 18.33 -2.14 -24.12
N ALA A 27 17.44 -1.23 -23.76
CA ALA A 27 16.97 -1.11 -22.39
C ALA A 27 16.41 -2.49 -22.03
N LYS A 28 17.11 -3.22 -21.16
CA LYS A 28 16.70 -4.53 -20.68
C LYS A 28 15.25 -4.38 -20.24
N GLU A 29 14.33 -5.00 -20.96
CA GLU A 29 12.91 -4.95 -20.65
C GLU A 29 12.76 -5.40 -19.19
N VAL A 30 12.36 -4.49 -18.31
CA VAL A 30 12.18 -4.80 -16.89
C VAL A 30 10.96 -5.68 -16.82
N ILE A 31 11.18 -7.00 -16.80
CA ILE A 31 10.10 -7.98 -16.75
C ILE A 31 9.30 -7.74 -15.47
N SER A 32 8.01 -7.53 -15.63
CA SER A 32 7.08 -7.41 -14.50
C SER A 32 7.19 -8.66 -13.61
N PRO A 33 7.44 -8.53 -12.30
CA PRO A 33 7.60 -9.70 -11.44
C PRO A 33 6.30 -10.50 -11.36
N LYS A 34 6.39 -11.82 -11.16
CA LYS A 34 5.22 -12.69 -10.95
C LYS A 34 4.46 -12.30 -9.67
N ARG A 35 5.20 -11.85 -8.64
CA ARG A 35 4.66 -11.42 -7.34
C ARG A 35 5.11 -9.99 -7.04
N GLU A 36 4.15 -9.12 -6.80
CA GLU A 36 4.37 -7.71 -6.46
C GLU A 36 3.12 -7.14 -5.80
N PHE A 37 3.25 -6.58 -4.61
CA PHE A 37 2.15 -5.85 -3.96
C PHE A 37 1.97 -4.50 -4.66
N ARG A 38 0.80 -4.27 -5.24
CA ARG A 38 0.46 -3.07 -6.01
C ARG A 38 -0.78 -2.44 -5.40
N ALA A 39 -0.58 -1.53 -4.48
CA ALA A 39 -1.69 -0.96 -3.73
C ALA A 39 -1.79 0.56 -3.88
N VAL A 40 -2.92 1.09 -3.49
CA VAL A 40 -3.17 2.53 -3.44
C VAL A 40 -3.93 2.87 -2.17
N TRP A 41 -3.59 4.00 -1.55
CA TRP A 41 -4.37 4.56 -0.47
C TRP A 41 -5.61 5.28 -0.99
N ILE A 42 -6.73 5.04 -0.30
CA ILE A 42 -8.00 5.77 -0.45
C ILE A 42 -8.26 6.49 0.86
N ALA A 43 -7.90 7.77 0.92
CA ALA A 43 -8.05 8.61 2.11
C ALA A 43 -9.45 9.21 2.19
N THR A 44 -10.10 9.05 3.35
CA THR A 44 -11.43 9.59 3.60
C THR A 44 -11.41 10.88 4.41
N VAL A 45 -10.35 11.13 5.18
CA VAL A 45 -10.16 12.39 5.91
C VAL A 45 -10.28 13.57 4.95
N ASN A 46 -11.02 14.59 5.35
CA ASN A 46 -11.27 15.79 4.52
C ASN A 46 -11.81 15.46 3.11
N ASN A 47 -12.40 14.28 2.92
CA ASN A 47 -12.89 13.82 1.62
C ASN A 47 -11.81 13.90 0.50
N ILE A 48 -10.58 13.50 0.83
CA ILE A 48 -9.45 13.56 -0.12
C ILE A 48 -9.76 12.70 -1.35
N ASP A 49 -10.04 11.41 -1.18
CA ASP A 49 -10.33 10.49 -2.27
C ASP A 49 -11.80 10.08 -2.32
N TRP A 50 -12.39 9.69 -1.16
CA TRP A 50 -13.78 9.21 -1.08
C TRP A 50 -14.38 9.42 0.31
N PRO A 51 -15.70 9.74 0.41
CA PRO A 51 -16.56 10.26 -0.68
C PRO A 51 -16.03 11.59 -1.23
N SER A 52 -16.37 11.96 -2.45
CA SER A 52 -15.82 13.20 -3.07
C SER A 52 -16.19 14.48 -2.32
N LYS A 53 -17.27 14.44 -1.51
CA LYS A 53 -17.70 15.47 -0.56
C LYS A 53 -18.66 14.90 0.48
N LYS A 54 -18.82 15.62 1.58
CA LYS A 54 -19.79 15.32 2.64
C LYS A 54 -21.23 15.37 2.10
N GLY A 55 -22.13 14.55 2.64
CA GLY A 55 -23.56 14.63 2.40
C GLY A 55 -24.05 14.14 1.04
N LEU A 56 -23.25 13.37 0.32
CA LEU A 56 -23.72 12.68 -0.89
C LEU A 56 -24.78 11.64 -0.55
N SER A 57 -25.74 11.42 -1.48
CA SER A 57 -26.69 10.32 -1.37
C SER A 57 -25.98 8.96 -1.33
N ILE A 58 -26.60 7.96 -0.71
CA ILE A 58 -26.08 6.58 -0.65
C ILE A 58 -25.75 6.06 -2.04
N LYS A 59 -26.66 6.25 -3.00
CA LYS A 59 -26.47 5.86 -4.40
C LYS A 59 -25.18 6.48 -4.96
N LYS A 60 -24.98 7.78 -4.76
CA LYS A 60 -23.82 8.49 -5.28
C LYS A 60 -22.51 8.05 -4.64
N GLN A 61 -22.50 7.88 -3.29
CA GLN A 61 -21.33 7.34 -2.59
C GLN A 61 -20.92 5.97 -3.15
N LYS A 62 -21.88 5.06 -3.35
CA LYS A 62 -21.65 3.73 -3.91
C LYS A 62 -21.14 3.77 -5.35
N GLU A 63 -21.76 4.58 -6.21
CA GLU A 63 -21.33 4.76 -7.61
C GLU A 63 -19.89 5.28 -7.71
N GLU A 64 -19.55 6.31 -6.91
CA GLU A 64 -18.19 6.84 -6.85
C GLU A 64 -17.18 5.76 -6.43
N TYR A 65 -17.46 5.03 -5.35
CA TYR A 65 -16.55 4.00 -4.87
C TYR A 65 -16.32 2.88 -5.89
N MET A 66 -17.40 2.37 -6.51
CA MET A 66 -17.29 1.36 -7.57
C MET A 66 -16.45 1.86 -8.75
N LYS A 67 -16.61 3.13 -9.14
CA LYS A 67 -15.78 3.75 -10.20
C LYS A 67 -14.31 3.81 -9.80
N LEU A 68 -14.01 4.24 -8.58
CA LEU A 68 -12.63 4.25 -8.05
C LEU A 68 -12.00 2.87 -8.11
N LEU A 69 -12.71 1.82 -7.68
CA LEU A 69 -12.19 0.45 -7.73
C LEU A 69 -12.01 -0.08 -9.16
N ASN A 70 -12.87 0.34 -10.11
CA ASN A 70 -12.66 0.01 -11.52
C ASN A 70 -11.38 0.66 -12.07
N ASP A 71 -11.10 1.91 -11.68
CA ASP A 71 -9.85 2.59 -12.03
C ASP A 71 -8.63 1.89 -11.41
N VAL A 72 -8.72 1.49 -10.13
CA VAL A 72 -7.67 0.72 -9.42
C VAL A 72 -7.37 -0.59 -10.16
N LYS A 73 -8.41 -1.38 -10.45
CA LYS A 73 -8.27 -2.65 -11.19
C LYS A 73 -7.72 -2.43 -12.59
N GLY A 74 -8.20 -1.41 -13.30
CA GLY A 74 -7.72 -1.03 -14.63
C GLY A 74 -6.23 -0.65 -14.65
N MET A 75 -5.71 -0.06 -13.57
CA MET A 75 -4.28 0.23 -13.42
C MET A 75 -3.41 -1.00 -13.07
N GLY A 76 -3.98 -2.20 -13.01
CA GLY A 76 -3.24 -3.44 -12.71
C GLY A 76 -2.88 -3.62 -11.24
N MET A 77 -3.56 -2.91 -10.33
CA MET A 77 -3.38 -3.06 -8.89
C MET A 77 -4.11 -4.29 -8.34
N ASN A 78 -3.65 -4.78 -7.17
CA ASN A 78 -4.17 -5.99 -6.51
C ASN A 78 -4.61 -5.76 -5.05
N ALA A 79 -4.45 -4.53 -4.51
CA ALA A 79 -4.92 -4.19 -3.17
C ALA A 79 -5.33 -2.72 -3.07
N VAL A 80 -6.19 -2.42 -2.08
CA VAL A 80 -6.54 -1.06 -1.64
C VAL A 80 -6.34 -0.93 -0.13
N ILE A 81 -5.82 0.20 0.30
CA ILE A 81 -5.70 0.58 1.72
C ILE A 81 -6.66 1.74 1.96
N VAL A 82 -7.78 1.44 2.63
CA VAL A 82 -8.90 2.39 2.76
C VAL A 82 -9.00 2.92 4.18
N GLN A 83 -8.99 4.24 4.32
CA GLN A 83 -9.11 4.89 5.61
C GLN A 83 -10.54 4.80 6.14
N ILE A 84 -10.76 3.92 7.13
CA ILE A 84 -12.08 3.66 7.71
C ILE A 84 -12.30 4.33 9.07
N LYS A 85 -11.20 4.79 9.69
CA LYS A 85 -11.23 5.55 10.95
C LYS A 85 -10.24 6.71 10.85
N PRO A 86 -10.62 7.82 10.16
CA PRO A 86 -9.72 8.95 9.86
C PRO A 86 -9.42 9.83 11.08
N THR A 87 -10.40 9.94 11.96
CA THR A 87 -10.36 10.55 13.27
C THR A 87 -10.94 9.56 14.27
N ALA A 88 -11.27 9.94 15.49
CA ALA A 88 -11.91 9.03 16.43
C ALA A 88 -13.40 8.76 16.11
N ASP A 89 -13.76 8.75 14.82
CA ASP A 89 -15.06 8.41 14.25
C ASP A 89 -14.91 7.27 13.23
N ALA A 90 -15.99 6.72 12.69
CA ALA A 90 -15.96 5.50 11.92
C ALA A 90 -16.80 5.54 10.64
N PHE A 91 -16.38 4.79 9.62
CA PHE A 91 -17.11 4.51 8.39
C PHE A 91 -17.93 3.20 8.47
N TYR A 92 -18.25 2.76 9.68
CA TYR A 92 -19.00 1.54 9.99
C TYR A 92 -19.75 1.71 11.32
N PRO A 93 -20.77 0.90 11.62
CA PRO A 93 -21.41 0.91 12.93
C PRO A 93 -20.37 0.45 13.98
N SER A 94 -20.01 1.34 14.90
CA SER A 94 -18.96 1.10 15.88
C SER A 94 -19.41 1.45 17.29
N LYS A 95 -18.96 0.63 18.27
CA LYS A 95 -19.09 0.92 19.70
C LYS A 95 -17.98 1.88 20.18
N TYR A 96 -16.91 2.06 19.38
CA TYR A 96 -15.69 2.80 19.71
C TYR A 96 -15.57 4.14 18.97
N GLY A 97 -16.66 4.64 18.42
CA GLY A 97 -16.71 5.96 17.78
C GLY A 97 -18.04 6.22 17.07
N PRO A 98 -18.43 7.48 16.93
CA PRO A 98 -19.62 7.86 16.17
C PRO A 98 -19.39 7.68 14.67
N TRP A 99 -20.46 7.75 13.87
CA TRP A 99 -20.37 7.87 12.42
C TRP A 99 -19.56 9.10 12.01
N SER A 100 -18.70 8.93 11.02
CA SER A 100 -17.85 10.01 10.52
C SER A 100 -18.66 11.11 9.83
N GLU A 101 -18.29 12.37 10.12
CA GLU A 101 -18.86 13.54 9.45
C GLU A 101 -18.58 13.55 7.94
N TYR A 102 -17.53 12.88 7.49
CA TYR A 102 -17.16 12.83 6.06
C TYR A 102 -18.15 12.06 5.20
N LEU A 103 -19.06 11.27 5.80
CA LEU A 103 -20.16 10.59 5.12
C LEU A 103 -21.35 11.52 4.91
N THR A 104 -21.92 12.01 6.00
CA THR A 104 -23.23 12.71 6.00
C THR A 104 -23.11 14.23 6.13
N GLY A 105 -21.94 14.73 6.49
CA GLY A 105 -21.72 16.13 6.86
C GLY A 105 -21.93 16.43 8.34
N THR A 106 -22.42 15.45 9.11
CA THR A 106 -22.66 15.58 10.56
C THR A 106 -22.13 14.36 11.28
N GLN A 107 -21.20 14.55 12.22
CA GLN A 107 -20.65 13.46 13.04
C GLN A 107 -21.77 12.81 13.88
N GLY A 108 -21.80 11.50 13.94
CA GLY A 108 -22.80 10.70 14.65
C GLY A 108 -24.08 10.42 13.84
N LYS A 109 -24.32 11.09 12.71
CA LYS A 109 -25.48 10.84 11.87
C LYS A 109 -25.28 9.57 11.04
N ASN A 110 -26.16 8.57 11.25
CA ASN A 110 -26.17 7.33 10.49
C ASN A 110 -26.35 7.58 8.99
N PRO A 111 -25.47 7.06 8.11
CA PRO A 111 -25.59 7.22 6.65
C PRO A 111 -26.70 6.36 6.01
N GLY A 112 -27.36 5.46 6.78
CA GLY A 112 -28.42 4.59 6.29
C GLY A 112 -27.94 3.30 5.61
N TYR A 113 -26.66 2.99 5.67
CA TYR A 113 -26.05 1.74 5.20
C TYR A 113 -24.74 1.47 5.93
N ASN A 114 -24.13 0.29 5.74
CA ASN A 114 -22.80 -0.03 6.24
C ASN A 114 -21.75 0.21 5.14
N PRO A 115 -21.04 1.36 5.15
CA PRO A 115 -20.02 1.66 4.13
C PRO A 115 -18.88 0.64 4.10
N LEU A 116 -18.37 0.21 5.26
CA LEU A 116 -17.25 -0.72 5.34
C LEU A 116 -17.57 -2.07 4.70
N GLU A 117 -18.72 -2.64 5.06
CA GLU A 117 -19.20 -3.90 4.46
C GLU A 117 -19.30 -3.79 2.93
N PHE A 118 -19.90 -2.70 2.45
CA PHE A 118 -20.02 -2.42 1.02
C PHE A 118 -18.63 -2.30 0.34
N MET A 119 -17.70 -1.57 0.98
CA MET A 119 -16.36 -1.33 0.42
C MET A 119 -15.55 -2.63 0.29
N ILE A 120 -15.62 -3.51 1.29
CA ILE A 120 -14.95 -4.81 1.29
C ILE A 120 -15.51 -5.69 0.18
N GLN A 121 -16.83 -5.82 0.12
CA GLN A 121 -17.50 -6.64 -0.90
C GLN A 121 -17.14 -6.19 -2.33
N GLU A 122 -17.14 -4.89 -2.60
CA GLU A 122 -16.81 -4.36 -3.92
C GLU A 122 -15.31 -4.51 -4.28
N ALA A 123 -14.41 -4.44 -3.28
CA ALA A 123 -12.99 -4.75 -3.47
C ALA A 123 -12.80 -6.23 -3.81
N HIS A 124 -13.39 -7.13 -3.03
CA HIS A 124 -13.29 -8.58 -3.23
C HIS A 124 -13.91 -9.06 -4.55
N LYS A 125 -15.02 -8.47 -5.00
CA LYS A 125 -15.58 -8.75 -6.35
C LYS A 125 -14.61 -8.44 -7.49
N ARG A 126 -13.61 -7.59 -7.26
CA ARG A 126 -12.57 -7.20 -8.23
C ARG A 126 -11.23 -7.91 -7.98
N ASN A 127 -11.19 -8.86 -7.05
CA ASN A 127 -9.95 -9.50 -6.59
C ASN A 127 -8.90 -8.49 -6.13
N LEU A 128 -9.32 -7.55 -5.30
CA LEU A 128 -8.47 -6.60 -4.59
C LEU A 128 -8.48 -6.96 -3.11
N GLU A 129 -7.31 -7.11 -2.49
CA GLU A 129 -7.24 -7.12 -1.03
C GLU A 129 -7.73 -5.79 -0.47
N PHE A 130 -8.39 -5.86 0.69
CA PHE A 130 -8.87 -4.70 1.43
C PHE A 130 -8.13 -4.59 2.75
N HIS A 131 -7.26 -3.58 2.87
CA HIS A 131 -6.58 -3.24 4.11
C HIS A 131 -7.31 -2.08 4.79
N ALA A 132 -7.81 -2.32 6.00
CA ALA A 132 -8.51 -1.33 6.79
C ALA A 132 -7.52 -0.37 7.46
N TRP A 133 -7.55 0.92 7.10
CA TRP A 133 -6.63 1.92 7.62
C TRP A 133 -7.25 2.72 8.76
N PHE A 134 -6.54 2.73 9.90
CA PHE A 134 -6.87 3.44 11.13
C PHE A 134 -5.86 4.53 11.43
N ASN A 135 -6.34 5.71 11.86
CA ASN A 135 -5.53 6.68 12.58
C ASN A 135 -5.82 6.52 14.08
N PRO A 136 -4.84 6.13 14.92
CA PRO A 136 -5.17 5.66 16.27
C PRO A 136 -5.55 6.78 17.24
N TYR A 137 -4.90 7.95 17.17
CA TYR A 137 -5.00 8.93 18.26
C TYR A 137 -5.70 10.24 17.89
N ARG A 138 -5.82 10.56 16.61
CA ARG A 138 -6.41 11.83 16.18
C ARG A 138 -7.92 11.88 16.39
N ILE A 139 -8.41 12.88 17.15
CA ILE A 139 -9.83 13.07 17.46
C ILE A 139 -10.47 14.07 16.52
N SER A 140 -9.79 15.18 16.21
CA SER A 140 -10.33 16.24 15.35
C SER A 140 -9.28 16.75 14.37
N MET A 141 -9.72 17.41 13.28
CA MET A 141 -8.81 18.01 12.29
C MET A 141 -8.57 19.51 12.49
N ASN A 142 -9.62 20.27 12.85
CA ASN A 142 -9.56 21.72 12.74
C ASN A 142 -10.15 22.45 13.95
N HIS A 143 -10.34 21.80 15.09
CA HIS A 143 -10.84 22.42 16.31
C HIS A 143 -10.32 21.77 17.58
N LYS A 144 -10.27 22.56 18.67
CA LYS A 144 -9.88 22.13 20.02
C LYS A 144 -11.07 22.03 20.97
N ASP A 145 -12.26 22.29 20.50
CA ASP A 145 -13.46 22.29 21.34
C ASP A 145 -14.10 20.92 21.34
N ILE A 146 -13.99 20.22 22.48
CA ILE A 146 -14.59 18.91 22.70
C ILE A 146 -16.12 18.94 22.58
N LYS A 147 -16.76 20.11 22.81
CA LYS A 147 -18.22 20.26 22.71
C LYS A 147 -18.71 20.20 21.27
N LYS A 148 -17.83 20.42 20.27
CA LYS A 148 -18.14 20.28 18.85
C LYS A 148 -18.26 18.84 18.39
N LEU A 149 -17.72 17.90 19.15
CA LEU A 149 -17.88 16.46 18.88
C LEU A 149 -19.32 16.04 19.13
N SER A 150 -19.79 14.97 18.50
CA SER A 150 -21.12 14.41 18.76
C SER A 150 -21.30 14.04 20.23
N LYS A 151 -22.54 14.07 20.74
CA LYS A 151 -22.84 13.85 22.16
C LYS A 151 -22.31 12.51 22.67
N ASP A 152 -22.35 11.48 21.83
CA ASP A 152 -21.93 10.11 22.16
C ASP A 152 -20.44 9.84 21.90
N HIS A 153 -19.68 10.85 21.48
CA HIS A 153 -18.27 10.68 21.18
C HIS A 153 -17.49 10.25 22.44
N PRO A 154 -16.63 9.21 22.39
CA PRO A 154 -15.86 8.73 23.54
C PRO A 154 -15.03 9.82 24.21
N ALA A 155 -14.45 10.73 23.46
CA ALA A 155 -13.70 11.86 24.00
C ALA A 155 -14.54 12.82 24.87
N ARG A 156 -15.86 12.87 24.67
CA ARG A 156 -16.78 13.63 25.57
C ARG A 156 -17.14 12.88 26.84
N LYS A 157 -17.08 11.54 26.79
CA LYS A 157 -17.31 10.67 27.96
C LYS A 157 -16.07 10.57 28.83
N HIS A 158 -14.91 10.65 28.21
CA HIS A 158 -13.58 10.58 28.82
C HIS A 158 -12.73 11.82 28.48
N PRO A 159 -13.08 13.00 29.01
CA PRO A 159 -12.34 14.22 28.73
C PRO A 159 -10.89 14.20 29.29
N ASP A 160 -10.63 13.36 30.29
CA ASP A 160 -9.34 13.09 30.89
C ASP A 160 -8.37 12.34 29.96
N TRP A 161 -8.87 11.68 28.90
CA TRP A 161 -8.09 11.04 27.85
C TRP A 161 -7.64 12.00 26.74
N VAL A 162 -8.11 13.26 26.76
CA VAL A 162 -8.00 14.18 25.63
C VAL A 162 -6.95 15.23 25.86
N LEU A 163 -6.04 15.36 24.89
CA LEU A 163 -5.03 16.42 24.83
C LEU A 163 -5.30 17.34 23.64
N SER A 164 -5.01 18.63 23.82
CA SER A 164 -5.09 19.64 22.76
C SER A 164 -3.69 20.00 22.31
N TYR A 165 -3.39 19.82 21.03
CA TYR A 165 -2.09 20.17 20.45
C TYR A 165 -2.27 20.83 19.07
N GLY A 166 -1.59 21.96 18.84
CA GLY A 166 -1.83 22.74 17.64
C GLY A 166 -3.29 23.21 17.53
N LYS A 167 -3.97 22.81 16.47
CA LYS A 167 -5.40 23.12 16.20
C LYS A 167 -6.30 21.88 16.36
N GLN A 168 -5.81 20.82 16.97
CA GLN A 168 -6.45 19.49 16.97
C GLN A 168 -6.58 18.94 18.40
N LEU A 169 -7.46 17.94 18.52
CA LEU A 169 -7.59 17.09 19.70
C LEU A 169 -7.01 15.71 19.40
N TYR A 170 -6.38 15.13 20.42
CA TYR A 170 -5.79 13.79 20.36
C TYR A 170 -6.16 13.00 21.62
N TYR A 171 -6.27 11.70 21.50
CA TYR A 171 -6.17 10.83 22.66
C TYR A 171 -4.72 10.83 23.17
N ASP A 172 -4.54 10.74 24.48
CA ASP A 172 -3.22 10.68 25.12
C ASP A 172 -2.62 9.28 24.96
N PRO A 173 -1.54 9.09 24.17
CA PRO A 173 -0.92 7.79 23.95
C PRO A 173 -0.32 7.17 25.21
N GLY A 174 -0.09 7.99 26.24
CA GLY A 174 0.51 7.58 27.51
C GLY A 174 -0.46 6.98 28.52
N ILE A 175 -1.75 6.93 28.20
CA ILE A 175 -2.78 6.36 29.09
C ILE A 175 -3.06 4.91 28.67
N PRO A 176 -2.83 3.90 29.56
CA PRO A 176 -3.05 2.49 29.22
C PRO A 176 -4.46 2.17 28.73
N GLU A 177 -5.48 2.76 29.35
CA GLU A 177 -6.88 2.57 29.02
C GLU A 177 -7.21 3.10 27.60
N VAL A 178 -6.51 4.14 27.15
CA VAL A 178 -6.62 4.64 25.78
C VAL A 178 -6.03 3.64 24.78
N GLN A 179 -4.90 2.99 25.11
CA GLN A 179 -4.31 1.96 24.27
C GLN A 179 -5.28 0.77 24.13
N ASP A 180 -5.89 0.33 25.25
CA ASP A 180 -6.88 -0.74 25.25
C ASP A 180 -8.10 -0.39 24.39
N PHE A 181 -8.63 0.81 24.56
CA PHE A 181 -9.75 1.33 23.76
C PHE A 181 -9.45 1.34 22.23
N ILE A 182 -8.23 1.69 21.86
CA ILE A 182 -7.80 1.69 20.44
C ILE A 182 -7.72 0.27 19.91
N VAL A 183 -7.10 -0.65 20.68
CA VAL A 183 -7.02 -2.07 20.31
C VAL A 183 -8.40 -2.67 20.12
N ASP A 184 -9.32 -2.44 21.07
CA ASP A 184 -10.70 -2.92 21.00
C ASP A 184 -11.44 -2.40 19.77
N GLY A 185 -11.23 -1.12 19.43
CA GLY A 185 -11.81 -0.52 18.23
C GLY A 185 -11.27 -1.10 16.92
N ILE A 186 -10.02 -1.52 16.88
CA ILE A 186 -9.44 -2.24 15.74
C ILE A 186 -9.98 -3.67 15.70
N MET A 187 -10.01 -4.35 16.85
CA MET A 187 -10.51 -5.72 16.96
C MET A 187 -11.99 -5.86 16.67
N GLU A 188 -12.79 -4.81 16.88
CA GLU A 188 -14.18 -4.76 16.41
C GLU A 188 -14.27 -4.99 14.89
N VAL A 189 -13.36 -4.40 14.13
CA VAL A 189 -13.32 -4.59 12.66
C VAL A 189 -12.76 -5.96 12.30
N VAL A 190 -11.67 -6.39 12.92
CA VAL A 190 -11.05 -7.71 12.66
C VAL A 190 -12.06 -8.83 12.89
N LYS A 191 -12.85 -8.77 13.96
CA LYS A 191 -13.84 -9.81 14.31
C LYS A 191 -15.03 -9.84 13.34
N ASN A 192 -15.56 -8.68 12.98
CA ASN A 192 -16.85 -8.57 12.32
C ASN A 192 -16.80 -8.45 10.79
N TYR A 193 -15.61 -8.21 10.20
CA TYR A 193 -15.47 -7.97 8.77
C TYR A 193 -14.42 -8.89 8.14
N ASP A 194 -14.60 -9.19 6.86
CA ASP A 194 -13.69 -10.01 6.05
C ASP A 194 -12.57 -9.15 5.43
N ILE A 195 -11.78 -8.49 6.28
CA ILE A 195 -10.62 -7.71 5.84
C ILE A 195 -9.40 -8.59 5.60
N ASP A 196 -8.51 -8.19 4.70
CA ASP A 196 -7.26 -8.88 4.40
C ASP A 196 -6.07 -8.31 5.20
N GLY A 197 -6.21 -7.07 5.71
CA GLY A 197 -5.18 -6.45 6.55
C GLY A 197 -5.69 -5.29 7.38
N VAL A 198 -4.94 -5.00 8.45
CA VAL A 198 -5.02 -3.78 9.25
C VAL A 198 -3.83 -2.90 8.90
N HIS A 199 -4.06 -1.63 8.68
CA HIS A 199 -3.04 -0.65 8.34
C HIS A 199 -3.11 0.58 9.25
N MET A 200 -1.96 1.10 9.66
CA MET A 200 -1.83 2.37 10.35
C MET A 200 -0.87 3.28 9.59
N ASP A 201 -1.10 4.60 9.70
CA ASP A 201 -0.22 5.62 9.14
C ASP A 201 0.91 6.03 10.13
N ASP A 202 1.50 7.19 9.93
CA ASP A 202 2.61 7.71 10.73
C ASP A 202 2.16 8.64 11.89
N TYR A 203 0.85 8.79 12.09
CA TYR A 203 0.29 9.69 13.11
C TYR A 203 0.07 8.99 14.46
N PHE A 204 1.17 8.60 15.13
CA PHE A 204 1.15 8.17 16.53
C PHE A 204 1.15 9.40 17.46
N TYR A 205 2.30 9.91 17.86
CA TYR A 205 2.39 11.28 18.35
C TYR A 205 2.29 12.23 17.16
N PRO A 206 1.68 13.41 17.33
CA PRO A 206 1.54 14.35 16.23
C PRO A 206 2.88 14.93 15.79
N TYR A 207 2.94 15.40 14.56
CA TYR A 207 4.09 16.14 14.04
C TYR A 207 4.46 17.31 14.96
N LYS A 208 5.74 17.48 15.26
CA LYS A 208 6.22 18.54 16.14
C LYS A 208 5.86 19.93 15.62
N ILE A 209 5.36 20.75 16.52
CA ILE A 209 5.19 22.18 16.31
C ILE A 209 6.37 22.87 16.98
N ALA A 210 7.11 23.71 16.23
CA ALA A 210 8.29 24.40 16.76
C ALA A 210 7.94 25.19 18.03
N GLY A 211 8.71 24.98 19.09
CA GLY A 211 8.52 25.65 20.39
C GLY A 211 7.31 25.18 21.20
N VAL A 212 6.57 24.15 20.75
CA VAL A 212 5.38 23.65 21.47
C VAL A 212 5.58 22.18 21.84
N GLU A 213 5.65 21.92 23.14
CA GLU A 213 5.73 20.56 23.66
C GLU A 213 4.34 19.88 23.63
N PHE A 214 4.30 18.57 23.32
CA PHE A 214 3.07 17.81 23.44
C PHE A 214 2.69 17.68 24.92
N PRO A 215 1.43 18.01 25.32
CA PRO A 215 1.08 18.28 26.71
C PRO A 215 0.76 17.03 27.57
N ASP A 216 1.54 15.96 27.45
CA ASP A 216 1.38 14.67 28.15
C ASP A 216 2.13 14.57 29.49
N ASN A 217 2.46 15.70 30.14
CA ASN A 217 3.17 15.71 31.42
C ASN A 217 2.43 14.98 32.53
N ARG A 218 1.09 15.05 32.54
CA ARG A 218 0.25 14.38 33.55
C ARG A 218 0.38 12.88 33.43
N SER A 219 0.21 12.32 32.25
CA SER A 219 0.30 10.89 31.99
C SER A 219 1.73 10.38 32.18
N TYR A 220 2.76 11.13 31.76
CA TYR A 220 4.14 10.80 32.06
C TYR A 220 4.40 10.69 33.57
N LYS A 221 3.94 11.66 34.35
CA LYS A 221 4.09 11.62 35.82
C LYS A 221 3.40 10.40 36.43
N SER A 222 2.24 10.04 35.92
CA SER A 222 1.43 8.91 36.44
C SER A 222 1.97 7.54 36.03
N TYR A 223 2.39 7.38 34.78
CA TYR A 223 2.68 6.07 34.18
C TYR A 223 4.14 5.88 33.72
N GLY A 224 4.92 6.96 33.54
CA GLY A 224 6.25 6.88 32.94
C GLY A 224 7.40 7.22 33.88
N SER A 225 7.28 8.27 34.68
CA SER A 225 8.40 8.91 35.38
C SER A 225 9.16 8.00 36.37
N LYS A 226 8.54 6.93 36.86
CA LYS A 226 9.22 5.94 37.75
C LYS A 226 10.09 4.94 36.98
N GLN A 227 9.81 4.73 35.70
CA GLN A 227 10.47 3.71 34.86
C GLN A 227 11.43 4.32 33.83
N PHE A 228 11.15 5.54 33.38
CA PHE A 228 11.88 6.22 32.31
C PHE A 228 12.42 7.56 32.81
N ALA A 229 13.73 7.74 32.78
CA ALA A 229 14.37 9.02 33.05
C ALA A 229 14.12 10.04 31.92
N ASN A 230 13.88 9.55 30.70
CA ASN A 230 13.65 10.35 29.50
C ASN A 230 12.21 10.16 28.99
N LYS A 231 11.50 11.26 28.86
CA LYS A 231 10.11 11.28 28.38
C LYS A 231 9.97 10.79 26.94
N GLY A 232 10.98 11.00 26.08
CA GLY A 232 11.00 10.51 24.72
C GLY A 232 11.04 8.97 24.67
N ASP A 233 11.80 8.34 25.57
CA ASP A 233 11.86 6.88 25.68
C ASP A 233 10.52 6.29 26.12
N TRP A 234 9.86 6.93 27.08
CA TRP A 234 8.52 6.56 27.49
C TRP A 234 7.47 6.71 26.36
N ARG A 235 7.54 7.76 25.56
CA ARG A 235 6.65 7.93 24.41
C ARG A 235 6.86 6.83 23.38
N ARG A 236 8.09 6.44 23.10
CA ARG A 236 8.40 5.31 22.20
C ARG A 236 7.89 4.00 22.75
N ASP A 237 8.08 3.75 24.04
CA ASP A 237 7.57 2.56 24.71
C ASP A 237 6.04 2.45 24.62
N ASN A 238 5.30 3.56 24.79
CA ASN A 238 3.84 3.59 24.63
C ASN A 238 3.41 3.15 23.22
N VAL A 239 4.10 3.66 22.19
CA VAL A 239 3.79 3.29 20.79
C VAL A 239 4.19 1.84 20.51
N ASN A 240 5.34 1.39 21.01
CA ASN A 240 5.82 0.01 20.87
C ASN A 240 4.84 -0.98 21.50
N LYS A 241 4.34 -0.68 22.70
CA LYS A 241 3.32 -1.49 23.41
C LYS A 241 2.02 -1.58 22.61
N LEU A 242 1.53 -0.44 22.09
CA LEU A 242 0.33 -0.43 21.26
C LEU A 242 0.50 -1.31 20.02
N VAL A 243 1.60 -1.14 19.27
CA VAL A 243 1.89 -1.90 18.05
C VAL A 243 1.96 -3.41 18.33
N ALA A 244 2.71 -3.81 19.37
CA ALA A 244 2.83 -5.21 19.78
C ALA A 244 1.48 -5.80 20.20
N LYS A 245 0.68 -5.04 20.97
CA LYS A 245 -0.65 -5.48 21.44
C LYS A 245 -1.63 -5.67 20.29
N ILE A 246 -1.65 -4.76 19.32
CA ILE A 246 -2.48 -4.88 18.12
C ILE A 246 -2.09 -6.14 17.34
N ASN A 247 -0.79 -6.35 17.06
CA ASN A 247 -0.31 -7.52 16.33
C ASN A 247 -0.74 -8.82 17.00
N THR A 248 -0.45 -8.96 18.30
CA THR A 248 -0.82 -10.14 19.08
C THR A 248 -2.33 -10.39 19.06
N SER A 249 -3.15 -9.33 19.23
CA SER A 249 -4.60 -9.45 19.21
C SER A 249 -5.14 -9.90 17.85
N ILE A 250 -4.60 -9.35 16.75
CA ILE A 250 -4.98 -9.75 15.39
C ILE A 250 -4.63 -11.22 15.15
N LYS A 251 -3.40 -11.64 15.48
CA LYS A 251 -2.95 -13.03 15.22
C LYS A 251 -3.72 -14.06 16.02
N ASN A 252 -4.10 -13.73 17.24
CA ASN A 252 -4.94 -14.60 18.08
C ASN A 252 -6.37 -14.74 17.54
N GLU A 253 -6.90 -13.74 16.86
CA GLU A 253 -8.27 -13.76 16.33
C GLU A 253 -8.34 -14.34 14.91
N LYS A 254 -7.52 -13.81 14.00
CA LYS A 254 -7.43 -14.19 12.58
C LYS A 254 -5.98 -14.13 12.13
N SER A 255 -5.25 -15.23 12.23
CA SER A 255 -3.81 -15.30 11.94
C SER A 255 -3.44 -14.80 10.53
N TYR A 256 -4.33 -15.00 9.55
CA TYR A 256 -4.13 -14.58 8.16
C TYR A 256 -4.29 -13.07 7.92
N VAL A 257 -4.92 -12.32 8.84
CA VAL A 257 -5.06 -10.87 8.68
C VAL A 257 -3.71 -10.20 8.87
N LYS A 258 -3.25 -9.55 7.82
CA LYS A 258 -1.95 -8.87 7.78
C LYS A 258 -1.99 -7.60 8.63
N PHE A 259 -0.89 -7.30 9.33
CA PHE A 259 -0.75 -6.05 10.05
C PHE A 259 0.45 -5.26 9.54
N GLY A 260 0.24 -4.02 9.11
CA GLY A 260 1.30 -3.16 8.63
C GLY A 260 1.15 -1.69 8.98
N ILE A 261 2.27 -0.98 8.93
CA ILE A 261 2.35 0.45 9.22
C ILE A 261 3.09 1.16 8.10
N SER A 262 2.60 2.36 7.72
CA SER A 262 3.31 3.28 6.84
C SER A 262 3.91 4.43 7.65
N PRO A 263 5.12 4.26 8.22
CA PRO A 263 5.78 5.30 8.98
C PRO A 263 6.32 6.40 8.06
N PHE A 264 6.73 7.51 8.64
CA PHE A 264 7.52 8.53 7.95
C PHE A 264 8.76 7.91 7.29
N GLY A 265 9.21 8.43 6.15
CA GLY A 265 10.25 7.79 5.33
C GLY A 265 11.64 7.69 5.97
N VAL A 266 11.94 8.50 6.98
CA VAL A 266 13.25 8.57 7.67
C VAL A 266 13.11 8.13 9.11
N TRP A 267 13.85 7.07 9.51
CA TRP A 267 13.91 6.65 10.90
C TRP A 267 14.72 7.65 11.74
N ARG A 268 15.99 7.85 11.43
CA ARG A 268 16.90 8.88 11.95
C ARG A 268 17.93 9.26 10.88
N ASN A 269 18.48 10.47 10.96
CA ASN A 269 19.63 10.85 10.13
C ASN A 269 20.91 10.19 10.68
N ILE A 270 21.87 9.90 9.80
CA ILE A 270 23.17 9.33 10.20
C ILE A 270 23.97 10.28 11.13
N ALA A 271 23.72 11.57 11.06
CA ALA A 271 24.35 12.56 11.95
C ALA A 271 23.86 12.46 13.41
N ASP A 272 22.62 11.96 13.61
CA ASP A 272 22.00 11.78 14.92
C ASP A 272 22.23 10.39 15.49
N ASP A 273 22.41 9.40 14.61
CA ASP A 273 22.69 8.01 14.95
C ASP A 273 23.47 7.33 13.81
N PRO A 274 24.64 6.71 14.09
CA PRO A 274 25.46 6.06 13.04
C PRO A 274 24.72 4.94 12.27
N SER A 275 23.66 4.37 12.84
CA SER A 275 22.80 3.38 12.18
C SER A 275 21.67 4.02 11.34
N GLY A 276 21.52 5.33 11.37
CA GLY A 276 20.55 6.09 10.60
C GLY A 276 20.84 6.12 9.11
N SER A 277 19.90 6.65 8.34
CA SER A 277 20.08 6.84 6.90
C SER A 277 20.98 8.07 6.61
N ASN A 278 21.69 8.04 5.47
CA ASN A 278 22.47 9.19 5.00
C ASN A 278 21.53 10.29 4.47
N THR A 279 20.84 10.93 5.39
CA THR A 279 19.83 11.96 5.15
C THR A 279 20.08 13.18 6.05
N LYS A 280 19.41 14.29 5.74
CA LYS A 280 19.31 15.52 6.53
C LYS A 280 17.84 15.95 6.64
N ALA A 281 16.98 15.01 7.01
CA ALA A 281 15.55 15.25 7.18
C ALA A 281 15.31 16.13 8.41
N GLY A 282 14.40 17.11 8.29
CA GLY A 282 13.99 17.98 9.40
C GLY A 282 13.04 17.30 10.38
N GLN A 283 12.60 16.09 10.09
CA GLN A 283 11.75 15.24 10.92
C GLN A 283 12.11 13.77 10.77
N THR A 284 11.95 13.01 11.85
CA THR A 284 12.27 11.58 11.89
C THR A 284 11.21 10.80 12.67
N ASN A 285 11.14 9.49 12.44
CA ASN A 285 10.25 8.63 13.22
C ASN A 285 10.64 8.59 14.70
N TYR A 286 11.93 8.35 14.97
CA TYR A 286 12.42 8.05 16.30
C TYR A 286 12.38 9.26 17.22
N ASP A 287 12.91 10.42 16.76
CA ASP A 287 13.09 11.59 17.61
C ASP A 287 11.84 12.48 17.66
N ASP A 288 11.03 12.48 16.59
CA ASP A 288 9.94 13.44 16.44
C ASP A 288 8.56 12.82 16.60
N LEU A 289 8.35 11.63 16.02
CA LEU A 289 7.07 10.93 16.08
C LEU A 289 7.04 9.85 17.16
N TYR A 290 8.16 9.62 17.84
CA TYR A 290 8.33 8.60 18.88
C TYR A 290 7.93 7.20 18.40
N ALA A 291 8.18 6.93 17.12
CA ALA A 291 7.89 5.68 16.43
C ALA A 291 9.19 4.90 16.18
N ASP A 292 9.48 3.91 17.03
CA ASP A 292 10.68 3.09 16.90
C ASP A 292 10.45 1.93 15.92
N THR A 293 10.45 2.25 14.64
CA THR A 293 10.18 1.31 13.56
C THR A 293 11.19 0.16 13.51
N ARG A 294 12.44 0.39 13.92
CA ARG A 294 13.45 -0.67 13.98
C ARG A 294 13.11 -1.70 15.05
N GLN A 295 12.64 -1.26 16.21
CA GLN A 295 12.19 -2.18 17.26
C GLN A 295 11.00 -3.02 16.81
N TRP A 296 10.04 -2.44 16.06
CA TRP A 296 8.90 -3.19 15.54
C TRP A 296 9.34 -4.30 14.57
N ILE A 297 10.31 -4.00 13.68
CA ILE A 297 10.90 -4.97 12.75
C ILE A 297 11.65 -6.07 13.52
N GLN A 298 12.47 -5.68 14.50
CA GLN A 298 13.28 -6.62 15.27
C GLN A 298 12.43 -7.59 16.09
N ASN A 299 11.32 -7.11 16.63
CA ASN A 299 10.42 -7.89 17.50
C ASN A 299 9.36 -8.67 16.70
N GLY A 300 9.32 -8.57 15.35
CA GLY A 300 8.29 -9.22 14.54
C GLY A 300 6.88 -8.70 14.85
N SER A 301 6.75 -7.41 15.17
CA SER A 301 5.46 -6.81 15.52
C SER A 301 4.62 -6.39 14.32
N LEU A 302 5.10 -6.62 13.11
CA LEU A 302 4.46 -6.26 11.84
C LEU A 302 4.66 -7.35 10.79
N ASP A 303 3.69 -7.54 9.90
CA ASP A 303 3.83 -8.39 8.73
C ASP A 303 4.40 -7.63 7.52
N TYR A 304 4.18 -6.31 7.46
CA TYR A 304 4.81 -5.45 6.48
C TYR A 304 5.06 -4.04 7.02
N ILE A 305 6.11 -3.42 6.51
CA ILE A 305 6.39 -2.00 6.73
C ILE A 305 6.38 -1.28 5.39
N ASN A 306 5.77 -0.09 5.36
CA ASN A 306 5.53 0.67 4.14
C ASN A 306 5.96 2.13 4.32
N PRO A 307 7.28 2.42 4.47
CA PRO A 307 7.76 3.78 4.70
C PRO A 307 7.33 4.73 3.59
N GLN A 308 6.89 5.93 3.98
CA GLN A 308 6.45 6.99 3.08
C GLN A 308 7.67 7.73 2.51
N ILE A 309 8.28 7.16 1.47
CA ILE A 309 9.45 7.76 0.81
C ILE A 309 8.98 8.75 -0.26
N TYR A 310 8.55 9.92 0.18
CA TYR A 310 7.89 10.92 -0.65
C TYR A 310 8.86 11.94 -1.27
N TRP A 311 10.07 11.51 -1.64
CA TRP A 311 11.09 12.33 -2.30
C TRP A 311 11.52 11.72 -3.62
N SER A 312 12.18 12.53 -4.46
CA SER A 312 12.73 12.07 -5.73
C SER A 312 14.06 11.32 -5.56
N ILE A 313 14.43 10.59 -6.57
CA ILE A 313 15.78 10.01 -6.69
C ILE A 313 16.79 11.18 -6.75
N GLY A 314 17.83 11.11 -5.91
CA GLY A 314 18.87 12.12 -5.84
C GLY A 314 18.51 13.40 -5.05
N TYR A 315 17.35 13.47 -4.39
CA TYR A 315 16.99 14.60 -3.55
C TYR A 315 17.87 14.67 -2.29
N LYS A 316 18.79 15.63 -2.24
CA LYS A 316 19.88 15.68 -1.25
C LYS A 316 19.46 15.52 0.22
N PRO A 317 18.37 16.14 0.73
CA PRO A 317 17.97 15.96 2.13
C PRO A 317 17.46 14.56 2.47
N ALA A 318 16.81 13.85 1.50
CA ALA A 318 16.21 12.55 1.74
C ALA A 318 15.95 11.84 0.41
N SER A 319 16.98 11.28 -0.22
CA SER A 319 16.87 10.67 -1.53
C SER A 319 16.11 9.35 -1.50
N PHE A 320 15.22 9.12 -2.48
CA PHE A 320 14.43 7.91 -2.62
C PHE A 320 15.29 6.63 -2.66
N ASP A 321 16.36 6.64 -3.42
CA ASP A 321 17.28 5.52 -3.56
C ASP A 321 18.05 5.22 -2.27
N VAL A 322 18.54 6.27 -1.57
CA VAL A 322 19.24 6.15 -0.28
C VAL A 322 18.31 5.55 0.77
N LEU A 323 17.08 6.04 0.86
CA LEU A 323 16.11 5.55 1.83
C LEU A 323 15.64 4.12 1.50
N SER A 324 15.39 3.82 0.23
CA SER A 324 15.04 2.46 -0.19
C SER A 324 16.14 1.46 0.17
N ALA A 325 17.41 1.82 -0.03
CA ALA A 325 18.56 0.99 0.35
C ALA A 325 18.68 0.83 1.87
N TRP A 326 18.41 1.88 2.64
CA TRP A 326 18.43 1.84 4.10
C TRP A 326 17.33 0.92 4.66
N TRP A 327 16.09 1.07 4.21
CA TRP A 327 14.96 0.23 4.67
C TRP A 327 15.17 -1.25 4.32
N ARG A 328 15.73 -1.55 3.15
CA ARG A 328 16.10 -2.93 2.77
C ARG A 328 17.07 -3.56 3.77
N LYS A 329 18.09 -2.79 4.21
CA LYS A 329 19.06 -3.26 5.22
C LYS A 329 18.37 -3.57 6.55
N GLU A 330 17.40 -2.76 6.96
CA GLU A 330 16.71 -2.94 8.24
C GLU A 330 15.81 -4.18 8.27
N ILE A 331 15.23 -4.58 7.12
CA ILE A 331 14.37 -5.78 7.04
C ILE A 331 15.15 -7.06 6.69
N ALA A 332 16.44 -6.98 6.41
CA ALA A 332 17.23 -8.12 5.94
C ALA A 332 17.18 -9.29 6.94
N GLY A 333 16.77 -10.48 6.46
CA GLY A 333 16.64 -11.69 7.27
C GLY A 333 15.50 -11.68 8.30
N LYS A 334 14.57 -10.72 8.20
CA LYS A 334 13.41 -10.64 9.10
C LYS A 334 12.14 -11.12 8.40
N PRO A 335 11.20 -11.73 9.14
CA PRO A 335 9.91 -12.16 8.61
C PRO A 335 8.96 -10.97 8.43
N ILE A 336 9.26 -10.10 7.50
CA ILE A 336 8.50 -8.88 7.22
C ILE A 336 8.66 -8.47 5.76
N HIS A 337 7.59 -8.01 5.12
CA HIS A 337 7.67 -7.40 3.81
C HIS A 337 7.99 -5.91 3.88
N LEU A 338 8.81 -5.45 2.95
CA LEU A 338 9.01 -4.04 2.65
C LEU A 338 8.19 -3.66 1.42
N TYR A 339 7.24 -2.77 1.58
CA TYR A 339 6.58 -2.02 0.51
C TYR A 339 7.05 -0.57 0.58
N ILE A 340 7.10 0.14 -0.54
CA ILE A 340 7.50 1.55 -0.54
C ILE A 340 6.31 2.44 -0.84
N GLY A 341 6.05 3.39 0.05
CA GLY A 341 5.07 4.45 -0.14
C GLY A 341 5.57 5.49 -1.13
N GLN A 342 4.82 5.74 -2.20
CA GLN A 342 5.17 6.68 -3.26
C GLN A 342 4.22 7.87 -3.34
N ALA A 343 4.77 9.08 -3.61
CA ALA A 343 4.04 10.34 -3.62
C ALA A 343 3.44 10.67 -4.99
N ALA A 344 2.37 10.01 -5.39
CA ALA A 344 1.66 10.33 -6.64
C ALA A 344 1.16 11.79 -6.69
N TYR A 345 0.89 12.39 -5.54
CA TYR A 345 0.43 13.78 -5.43
C TYR A 345 1.49 14.84 -5.79
N LYS A 346 2.77 14.45 -5.81
CA LYS A 346 3.88 15.34 -6.17
C LYS A 346 4.14 15.42 -7.67
N ILE A 347 3.66 14.48 -8.46
CA ILE A 347 3.88 14.45 -9.91
C ILE A 347 3.36 15.75 -10.52
N ASN A 348 4.25 16.52 -11.15
CA ASN A 348 3.98 17.85 -11.71
C ASN A 348 3.32 18.83 -10.72
N ASN A 349 3.59 18.67 -9.42
CA ASN A 349 3.00 19.48 -8.35
C ASN A 349 3.95 19.57 -7.14
N ASN A 350 5.20 19.94 -7.38
CA ASN A 350 6.19 20.09 -6.32
C ASN A 350 7.29 21.10 -6.74
N SER A 351 7.94 21.73 -5.75
CA SER A 351 9.06 22.64 -5.99
C SER A 351 10.36 21.94 -6.40
N ASP A 352 10.52 20.66 -6.07
CA ASP A 352 11.62 19.86 -6.58
C ASP A 352 11.40 19.55 -8.07
N PRO A 353 12.29 20.03 -8.98
CA PRO A 353 12.12 19.92 -10.43
C PRO A 353 12.10 18.49 -10.94
N ALA A 354 12.62 17.52 -10.17
CA ALA A 354 12.56 16.10 -10.53
C ALA A 354 11.11 15.62 -10.74
N TRP A 355 10.16 16.15 -9.99
CA TRP A 355 8.74 15.82 -10.12
C TRP A 355 8.06 16.37 -11.38
N SER A 356 8.70 17.32 -12.07
CA SER A 356 8.28 17.78 -13.41
C SER A 356 8.78 16.83 -14.52
N ASN A 357 9.69 15.91 -14.21
CA ASN A 357 10.13 14.86 -15.13
C ASN A 357 9.09 13.74 -15.17
N SER A 358 8.52 13.49 -16.34
CA SER A 358 7.52 12.43 -16.55
C SER A 358 8.04 11.01 -16.24
N GLN A 359 9.37 10.81 -16.17
CA GLN A 359 9.98 9.50 -15.92
C GLN A 359 10.29 9.25 -14.44
N GLU A 360 10.32 10.27 -13.59
CA GLU A 360 10.74 10.12 -12.19
C GLU A 360 9.98 9.00 -11.47
N TYR A 361 8.66 9.03 -11.54
CA TYR A 361 7.82 8.06 -10.87
C TYR A 361 8.03 6.62 -11.39
N SER A 362 8.20 6.48 -12.69
CA SER A 362 8.50 5.19 -13.32
C SER A 362 9.90 4.67 -12.96
N LYS A 363 10.89 5.57 -12.87
CA LYS A 363 12.24 5.22 -12.41
C LYS A 363 12.23 4.69 -10.99
N GLN A 364 11.41 5.26 -10.10
CA GLN A 364 11.24 4.76 -8.73
C GLN A 364 10.71 3.31 -8.73
N ILE A 365 9.66 3.01 -9.51
CA ILE A 365 9.12 1.65 -9.62
C ILE A 365 10.18 0.67 -10.16
N ASN A 366 10.89 1.06 -11.22
CA ASN A 366 11.93 0.22 -11.80
C ASN A 366 13.12 0.03 -10.85
N LEU A 367 13.50 1.06 -10.09
CA LEU A 367 14.53 0.95 -9.05
C LEU A 367 14.16 -0.10 -8.00
N MET A 368 12.92 -0.07 -7.51
CA MET A 368 12.44 -1.04 -6.53
C MET A 368 12.48 -2.48 -7.07
N ARG A 369 12.15 -2.69 -8.35
CA ARG A 369 12.17 -4.01 -9.00
C ARG A 369 13.56 -4.60 -9.20
N ASN A 370 14.63 -3.79 -9.09
CA ASN A 370 15.99 -4.29 -9.09
C ASN A 370 16.37 -4.99 -7.77
N TYR A 371 15.48 -4.97 -6.78
CA TYR A 371 15.72 -5.50 -5.46
C TYR A 371 14.64 -6.52 -5.07
N ASN A 372 15.06 -7.77 -4.84
CA ASN A 372 14.14 -8.87 -4.52
C ASN A 372 13.47 -8.73 -3.15
N ASP A 373 14.03 -7.93 -2.27
CA ASP A 373 13.56 -7.67 -0.90
C ASP A 373 12.65 -6.44 -0.79
N ILE A 374 12.38 -5.74 -1.91
CA ILE A 374 11.27 -4.78 -2.02
C ILE A 374 10.09 -5.48 -2.69
N HIS A 375 9.06 -5.77 -1.92
CA HIS A 375 7.96 -6.64 -2.34
C HIS A 375 6.83 -5.90 -3.06
N GLY A 376 6.96 -4.59 -3.25
CA GLY A 376 5.98 -3.79 -3.97
C GLY A 376 5.89 -2.33 -3.53
N SER A 377 4.83 -1.66 -3.96
CA SER A 377 4.62 -0.24 -3.71
C SER A 377 3.17 0.11 -3.38
N VAL A 378 3.01 1.22 -2.66
CA VAL A 378 1.71 1.79 -2.33
C VAL A 378 1.71 3.26 -2.74
N HIS A 379 0.68 3.70 -3.43
CA HIS A 379 0.62 5.03 -4.05
C HIS A 379 -0.27 5.99 -3.26
N PHE A 380 0.24 7.14 -2.83
CA PHE A 380 -0.56 8.17 -2.18
C PHE A 380 -0.82 9.35 -3.13
N SER A 381 -2.05 9.57 -3.55
CA SER A 381 -3.27 8.83 -3.30
C SER A 381 -3.99 8.53 -4.64
N LEU A 382 -5.06 7.76 -4.59
CA LEU A 382 -5.82 7.33 -5.77
C LEU A 382 -6.29 8.50 -6.64
N LYS A 383 -6.83 9.56 -6.05
CA LYS A 383 -7.27 10.78 -6.76
C LYS A 383 -6.17 11.36 -7.66
N ASN A 384 -4.92 11.33 -7.19
CA ASN A 384 -3.79 11.87 -7.93
C ASN A 384 -3.43 11.00 -9.14
N LEU A 385 -3.48 9.68 -9.00
CA LEU A 385 -3.29 8.77 -10.14
C LEU A 385 -4.41 8.91 -11.18
N ILE A 386 -5.68 9.03 -10.73
CA ILE A 386 -6.84 9.19 -11.63
C ILE A 386 -6.74 10.48 -12.46
N ARG A 387 -6.20 11.56 -11.89
CA ARG A 387 -5.92 12.81 -12.60
C ARG A 387 -4.91 12.65 -13.72
N ASN A 388 -4.15 11.56 -13.70
CA ASN A 388 -3.20 11.17 -14.75
C ASN A 388 -2.11 12.21 -15.08
N PRO A 389 -1.47 12.86 -14.10
CA PRO A 389 -0.41 13.82 -14.37
C PRO A 389 0.73 13.12 -15.11
N HIS A 390 1.27 13.79 -16.15
CA HIS A 390 2.28 13.23 -17.04
C HIS A 390 1.96 11.84 -17.64
N GLY A 391 0.67 11.45 -17.69
CA GLY A 391 0.26 10.17 -18.24
C GLY A 391 0.58 8.95 -17.34
N ILE A 392 0.80 9.14 -16.04
CA ILE A 392 1.19 8.05 -15.12
C ILE A 392 0.15 6.93 -15.06
N LYS A 393 -1.15 7.25 -15.03
CA LYS A 393 -2.21 6.24 -15.06
C LYS A 393 -2.07 5.34 -16.28
N ASN A 394 -1.91 5.93 -17.46
CA ASN A 394 -1.75 5.19 -18.71
C ASN A 394 -0.48 4.34 -18.71
N ARG A 395 0.59 4.84 -18.10
CA ARG A 395 1.86 4.11 -17.98
C ARG A 395 1.74 2.93 -17.03
N LEU A 396 1.04 3.07 -15.91
CA LEU A 396 0.72 1.92 -15.05
C LEU A 396 -0.06 0.86 -15.84
N MET A 397 -1.12 1.25 -16.54
CA MET A 397 -2.00 0.33 -17.27
C MET A 397 -1.30 -0.38 -18.43
N ASN A 398 -0.50 0.33 -19.22
CA ASN A 398 -0.02 -0.14 -20.52
C ASN A 398 1.44 -0.63 -20.50
N ASP A 399 2.18 -0.34 -19.41
CA ASP A 399 3.61 -0.65 -19.27
C ASP A 399 3.89 -1.28 -17.90
N LEU A 400 4.01 -0.48 -16.85
CA LEU A 400 4.55 -0.91 -15.55
C LEU A 400 3.75 -2.04 -14.88
N TYR A 401 2.42 -2.02 -14.96
CA TYR A 401 1.50 -3.01 -14.37
C TYR A 401 0.64 -3.72 -15.42
N LYS A 402 1.07 -3.69 -16.68
CA LYS A 402 0.35 -4.32 -17.79
C LYS A 402 0.07 -5.80 -17.56
N SER A 403 1.07 -6.53 -17.08
CA SER A 403 0.89 -7.94 -16.69
C SER A 403 0.38 -8.00 -15.26
N PRO A 404 -0.62 -8.84 -14.95
CA PRO A 404 -1.06 -9.07 -13.58
C PRO A 404 0.10 -9.56 -12.70
N ALA A 405 0.01 -9.33 -11.40
CA ALA A 405 0.92 -9.88 -10.43
C ALA A 405 0.15 -10.52 -9.28
N LEU A 406 0.65 -11.65 -8.78
CA LEU A 406 0.19 -12.22 -7.53
C LEU A 406 0.72 -11.38 -6.36
N ILE A 407 0.02 -11.39 -5.25
CA ILE A 407 0.50 -10.79 -4.01
C ILE A 407 1.64 -11.67 -3.45
N PRO A 408 2.70 -11.10 -2.87
CA PRO A 408 3.76 -11.86 -2.24
C PRO A 408 3.25 -12.69 -1.06
N THR A 409 3.74 -13.93 -0.93
CA THR A 409 3.41 -14.83 0.19
C THR A 409 4.08 -14.37 1.49
N MET A 410 3.48 -14.69 2.62
CA MET A 410 4.03 -14.43 3.96
C MET A 410 4.26 -15.75 4.71
N PRO A 411 5.34 -16.49 4.40
CA PRO A 411 5.54 -17.86 4.92
C PRO A 411 5.69 -17.92 6.44
N TRP A 412 5.94 -16.81 7.11
CA TRP A 412 5.93 -16.73 8.59
C TRP A 412 4.52 -16.73 9.19
N LEU A 413 3.47 -16.50 8.39
CA LEU A 413 2.09 -16.60 8.82
C LEU A 413 1.49 -17.96 8.43
N ASP A 414 1.75 -18.39 7.21
CA ASP A 414 1.38 -19.69 6.66
C ASP A 414 2.24 -19.98 5.42
N ASP A 415 2.81 -21.17 5.33
CA ASP A 415 3.61 -21.65 4.19
C ASP A 415 2.99 -22.85 3.47
N THR A 416 1.76 -23.20 3.85
CA THR A 416 1.06 -24.39 3.32
C THR A 416 0.20 -24.01 2.12
N ALA A 417 0.58 -24.49 0.94
CA ALA A 417 -0.21 -24.25 -0.27
C ALA A 417 -1.48 -25.11 -0.31
N PRO A 418 -2.58 -24.63 -0.92
CA PRO A 418 -3.78 -25.43 -1.17
C PRO A 418 -3.49 -26.65 -2.04
N LYS A 419 -4.41 -27.61 -2.03
CA LYS A 419 -4.37 -28.74 -2.95
C LYS A 419 -4.60 -28.28 -4.40
N MET A 420 -4.03 -29.02 -5.34
CA MET A 420 -4.16 -28.77 -6.77
C MET A 420 -5.64 -28.77 -7.22
N PRO A 421 -6.13 -27.73 -7.91
CA PRO A 421 -7.47 -27.73 -8.49
C PRO A 421 -7.50 -28.57 -9.77
N LYS A 422 -8.71 -28.90 -10.27
CA LYS A 422 -8.90 -29.63 -11.50
C LYS A 422 -9.62 -28.77 -12.55
N LEU A 423 -9.04 -28.62 -13.73
CA LEU A 423 -9.76 -28.10 -14.88
C LEU A 423 -10.64 -29.19 -15.46
N ARG A 424 -11.98 -29.00 -15.45
CA ARG A 424 -12.96 -29.95 -15.99
C ARG A 424 -13.23 -29.72 -17.45
N ASN A 425 -13.32 -28.45 -17.86
CA ASN A 425 -13.70 -28.10 -19.22
C ASN A 425 -13.13 -26.74 -19.63
N GLY A 426 -12.96 -26.56 -20.95
CA GLY A 426 -12.63 -25.30 -21.59
C GLY A 426 -13.35 -25.21 -22.95
N VAL A 427 -14.18 -24.20 -23.13
CA VAL A 427 -15.02 -24.08 -24.33
C VAL A 427 -14.95 -22.64 -24.88
N HIS A 428 -14.72 -22.52 -26.19
CA HIS A 428 -14.91 -21.25 -26.89
C HIS A 428 -16.39 -20.82 -26.88
N GLN A 429 -16.61 -19.58 -26.54
CA GLN A 429 -17.90 -18.89 -26.65
C GLN A 429 -17.70 -17.56 -27.40
N ARG A 430 -18.79 -16.92 -27.82
CA ARG A 430 -18.74 -15.60 -28.46
C ARG A 430 -18.03 -14.54 -27.59
N SER A 431 -18.12 -14.69 -26.27
CA SER A 431 -17.55 -13.75 -25.26
C SER A 431 -16.11 -14.09 -24.82
N GLY A 432 -15.48 -15.13 -25.37
CA GLY A 432 -14.15 -15.60 -24.98
C GLY A 432 -14.07 -17.10 -24.73
N VAL A 433 -13.15 -17.53 -23.87
CA VAL A 433 -13.04 -18.94 -23.45
C VAL A 433 -13.58 -19.08 -22.03
N GLN A 434 -14.56 -19.96 -21.87
CA GLN A 434 -15.08 -20.36 -20.57
C GLN A 434 -14.33 -21.58 -20.05
N LEU A 435 -13.79 -21.49 -18.84
CA LEU A 435 -13.15 -22.58 -18.10
C LEU A 435 -14.04 -23.00 -16.93
N THR A 436 -14.10 -24.27 -16.64
CA THR A 436 -14.74 -24.80 -15.43
C THR A 436 -13.67 -25.40 -14.53
N VAL A 437 -13.51 -24.82 -13.34
CA VAL A 437 -12.54 -25.25 -12.31
C VAL A 437 -13.31 -25.95 -11.20
N GLU A 438 -12.89 -27.16 -10.87
CA GLU A 438 -13.38 -27.93 -9.71
C GLU A 438 -12.31 -27.92 -8.62
N ASP A 439 -12.72 -27.52 -7.42
CA ASP A 439 -11.88 -27.59 -6.24
C ASP A 439 -12.07 -28.91 -5.48
N GLN A 440 -11.08 -29.29 -4.71
CA GLN A 440 -11.22 -30.43 -3.79
C GLN A 440 -12.02 -29.99 -2.56
N LYS A 441 -12.80 -30.93 -2.01
CA LYS A 441 -13.46 -30.69 -0.72
C LYS A 441 -12.44 -30.41 0.36
N GLU A 442 -12.82 -29.56 1.33
CA GLU A 442 -11.98 -29.20 2.49
C GLU A 442 -10.65 -28.55 2.09
N ASN A 443 -10.62 -27.87 0.96
CA ASN A 443 -9.46 -27.10 0.53
C ASN A 443 -9.62 -25.64 0.98
N ASP A 444 -8.56 -25.04 1.49
CA ASP A 444 -8.50 -23.65 1.97
C ASP A 444 -8.33 -22.61 0.83
N THR A 445 -8.60 -23.00 -0.40
CA THR A 445 -8.52 -22.13 -1.59
C THR A 445 -9.36 -20.88 -1.41
N ALA A 446 -8.72 -19.73 -1.48
CA ALA A 446 -9.36 -18.42 -1.51
C ALA A 446 -9.45 -17.82 -2.92
N TYR A 447 -8.48 -18.16 -3.78
CA TYR A 447 -8.41 -17.65 -5.15
C TYR A 447 -7.92 -18.72 -6.13
N TYR A 448 -8.15 -18.46 -7.43
CA TYR A 448 -7.52 -19.19 -8.54
C TYR A 448 -6.63 -18.21 -9.33
N ALA A 449 -5.41 -18.65 -9.70
CA ALA A 449 -4.60 -18.00 -10.71
C ALA A 449 -4.73 -18.74 -12.03
N VAL A 450 -5.12 -18.03 -13.08
CA VAL A 450 -5.32 -18.61 -14.42
C VAL A 450 -4.14 -18.24 -15.29
N TYR A 451 -3.50 -19.22 -15.88
CA TYR A 451 -2.40 -19.06 -16.83
C TYR A 451 -2.85 -19.45 -18.22
N ARG A 452 -2.45 -18.65 -19.22
CA ARG A 452 -2.76 -18.89 -20.63
C ARG A 452 -1.50 -18.85 -21.48
N PHE A 453 -1.38 -19.84 -22.34
CA PHE A 453 -0.31 -19.96 -23.33
C PHE A 453 -0.90 -19.94 -24.71
N ASP A 454 -0.27 -19.22 -25.65
CA ASP A 454 -0.66 -19.21 -27.05
C ASP A 454 -0.25 -20.55 -27.71
N GLY A 455 -1.17 -21.18 -28.45
CA GLY A 455 -0.96 -22.46 -29.10
C GLY A 455 -1.18 -23.66 -28.19
N LYS A 456 -0.60 -24.82 -28.54
CA LYS A 456 -0.80 -26.11 -27.88
C LYS A 456 0.22 -26.42 -26.76
N GLN A 457 1.34 -25.68 -26.75
CA GLN A 457 2.43 -25.95 -25.79
C GLN A 457 2.25 -25.10 -24.53
N LYS A 458 2.43 -25.76 -23.39
CA LYS A 458 2.47 -25.11 -22.08
C LYS A 458 3.87 -24.52 -21.85
N GLY A 459 3.92 -23.29 -21.37
CA GLY A 459 5.14 -22.65 -20.85
C GLY A 459 5.23 -22.77 -19.32
N SER A 460 6.15 -22.05 -18.71
CA SER A 460 6.35 -22.02 -17.26
C SER A 460 5.40 -21.03 -16.60
N ILE A 461 4.64 -21.48 -15.58
CA ILE A 461 3.81 -20.60 -14.73
C ILE A 461 4.63 -19.65 -13.86
N ASN A 462 5.95 -19.81 -13.77
CA ASN A 462 6.82 -18.90 -13.02
C ASN A 462 7.03 -17.54 -13.72
N SER A 463 6.64 -17.43 -15.00
CA SER A 463 6.70 -16.18 -15.74
C SER A 463 5.39 -15.40 -15.62
N SER A 464 5.46 -14.14 -15.17
CA SER A 464 4.32 -13.20 -15.14
C SER A 464 3.63 -13.03 -16.50
N LYS A 465 4.36 -13.26 -17.59
CA LYS A 465 3.86 -13.17 -18.97
C LYS A 465 2.62 -14.03 -19.21
N TYR A 466 2.54 -15.18 -18.55
CA TYR A 466 1.47 -16.15 -18.76
C TYR A 466 0.34 -16.04 -17.73
N LEU A 467 0.55 -15.30 -16.65
CA LEU A 467 -0.52 -15.03 -15.69
C LEU A 467 -1.57 -14.14 -16.35
N LEU A 468 -2.75 -14.69 -16.58
CA LEU A 468 -3.84 -13.99 -17.23
C LEU A 468 -4.66 -13.17 -16.24
N MET A 469 -5.05 -13.81 -15.14
CA MET A 469 -5.87 -13.18 -14.09
C MET A 469 -5.85 -14.00 -12.81
N THR A 470 -6.26 -13.34 -11.72
CA THR A 470 -6.69 -14.01 -10.48
C THR A 470 -8.19 -13.88 -10.32
N VAL A 471 -8.84 -14.90 -9.74
CA VAL A 471 -10.28 -14.94 -9.50
C VAL A 471 -10.53 -15.40 -8.08
N ARG A 472 -11.34 -14.66 -7.28
CA ARG A 472 -11.73 -15.10 -5.94
C ARG A 472 -12.65 -16.33 -6.05
N LYS A 473 -12.41 -17.33 -5.21
CA LYS A 473 -13.27 -18.52 -5.14
C LYS A 473 -14.64 -18.13 -4.58
N THR A 474 -15.70 -18.53 -5.27
CA THR A 474 -17.09 -18.31 -4.87
C THR A 474 -17.90 -19.61 -4.82
N SER A 475 -17.36 -20.67 -5.40
CA SER A 475 -17.99 -22.00 -5.42
C SER A 475 -16.96 -23.10 -5.67
N GLU A 476 -17.29 -24.35 -5.33
CA GLU A 476 -16.44 -25.51 -5.59
C GLU A 476 -16.31 -25.85 -7.09
N ASN A 477 -17.37 -25.59 -7.86
CA ASN A 477 -17.37 -25.70 -9.32
C ASN A 477 -17.48 -24.28 -9.90
N GLN A 478 -16.34 -23.63 -10.10
CA GLN A 478 -16.31 -22.25 -10.53
C GLN A 478 -16.15 -22.11 -12.03
N VAL A 479 -16.99 -21.26 -12.61
CA VAL A 479 -16.86 -20.84 -14.02
C VAL A 479 -16.02 -19.56 -14.09
N ILE A 480 -14.97 -19.61 -14.92
CA ILE A 480 -14.07 -18.48 -15.18
C ILE A 480 -14.11 -18.15 -16.67
N LEU A 481 -14.29 -16.89 -17.03
CA LEU A 481 -14.36 -16.44 -18.41
C LEU A 481 -13.14 -15.59 -18.79
N ASP A 482 -12.34 -16.12 -19.72
CA ASP A 482 -11.30 -15.34 -20.40
C ASP A 482 -11.90 -14.54 -21.56
N LYS A 483 -12.27 -13.30 -21.29
CA LYS A 483 -12.84 -12.36 -22.27
C LYS A 483 -11.82 -11.86 -23.31
N THR A 484 -10.53 -12.14 -23.13
CA THR A 484 -9.46 -11.67 -24.01
C THR A 484 -9.06 -12.72 -25.06
N ALA A 485 -9.59 -13.94 -24.93
CA ALA A 485 -9.39 -15.00 -25.90
C ALA A 485 -10.07 -14.65 -27.22
N LYS A 486 -9.32 -14.80 -28.32
CA LYS A 486 -9.82 -14.52 -29.67
C LYS A 486 -10.39 -15.79 -30.28
N LEU A 487 -11.53 -15.66 -30.99
CA LEU A 487 -12.06 -16.74 -31.81
C LEU A 487 -11.00 -17.19 -32.84
N ASN A 488 -11.00 -18.46 -33.18
CA ASN A 488 -10.06 -19.06 -34.15
C ASN A 488 -8.59 -19.06 -33.72
N LYS A 489 -8.29 -18.83 -32.43
CA LYS A 489 -6.96 -19.04 -31.86
C LYS A 489 -6.96 -20.20 -30.87
N THR A 490 -5.91 -21.00 -30.93
CA THR A 490 -5.68 -22.07 -29.96
C THR A 490 -5.00 -21.51 -28.73
N TYR A 491 -5.52 -21.85 -27.57
CA TYR A 491 -4.93 -21.50 -26.27
C TYR A 491 -4.84 -22.72 -25.37
N THR A 492 -3.78 -22.78 -24.59
CA THR A 492 -3.59 -23.77 -23.54
C THR A 492 -3.70 -23.10 -22.18
N TYR A 493 -4.46 -23.69 -21.27
CA TYR A 493 -4.72 -23.16 -19.94
C TYR A 493 -4.28 -24.12 -18.86
N VAL A 494 -3.77 -23.57 -17.75
CA VAL A 494 -3.63 -24.21 -16.45
C VAL A 494 -4.12 -23.27 -15.37
N VAL A 495 -4.52 -23.82 -14.23
CA VAL A 495 -5.00 -23.05 -13.07
C VAL A 495 -4.26 -23.55 -11.83
N THR A 496 -3.92 -22.64 -10.93
CA THR A 496 -3.47 -22.95 -9.57
C THR A 496 -4.48 -22.45 -8.56
N ALA A 497 -4.54 -23.07 -7.38
CA ALA A 497 -5.27 -22.59 -6.23
C ALA A 497 -4.33 -21.74 -5.35
N LEU A 498 -4.88 -20.70 -4.75
CA LEU A 498 -4.19 -19.81 -3.80
C LEU A 498 -5.03 -19.73 -2.53
N ASP A 499 -4.40 -19.81 -1.37
CA ASP A 499 -5.03 -19.47 -0.09
C ASP A 499 -5.17 -17.96 0.15
N ARG A 500 -5.55 -17.56 1.35
CA ARG A 500 -5.68 -16.15 1.74
C ARG A 500 -4.33 -15.41 1.85
N LEU A 501 -3.23 -16.12 2.03
CA LEU A 501 -1.87 -15.58 2.06
C LEU A 501 -1.12 -15.77 0.73
N HIS A 502 -1.87 -16.18 -0.31
CA HIS A 502 -1.39 -16.37 -1.69
C HIS A 502 -0.33 -17.46 -1.85
N ASN A 503 -0.29 -18.47 -0.93
CA ASN A 503 0.46 -19.68 -1.17
C ASN A 503 -0.15 -20.41 -2.36
N GLU A 504 0.68 -20.78 -3.32
CA GLU A 504 0.24 -21.27 -4.62
C GLU A 504 0.43 -22.78 -4.74
N SER A 505 -0.65 -23.48 -5.06
CA SER A 505 -0.63 -24.93 -5.31
C SER A 505 0.23 -25.29 -6.52
N VAL A 506 0.53 -26.58 -6.67
CA VAL A 506 0.95 -27.12 -7.97
C VAL A 506 -0.17 -26.88 -9.00
N GLU A 507 0.22 -26.82 -10.27
CA GLU A 507 -0.69 -26.51 -11.39
C GLU A 507 -1.67 -27.66 -11.68
N SER A 508 -2.88 -27.33 -12.11
CA SER A 508 -3.90 -28.29 -12.58
C SER A 508 -3.44 -29.10 -13.79
N ASN A 509 -4.26 -30.06 -14.20
CA ASN A 509 -4.18 -30.62 -15.55
C ASN A 509 -4.31 -29.51 -16.60
N THR A 510 -3.74 -29.74 -17.78
CA THR A 510 -3.76 -28.81 -18.91
C THR A 510 -5.01 -29.01 -19.76
N ILE A 511 -5.64 -27.91 -20.21
CA ILE A 511 -6.71 -27.94 -21.23
C ILE A 511 -6.30 -27.07 -22.41
N THR A 512 -6.40 -27.62 -23.62
CA THR A 512 -6.22 -26.88 -24.87
C THR A 512 -7.56 -26.63 -25.52
N VAL A 513 -7.87 -25.37 -25.80
CA VAL A 513 -9.09 -24.92 -26.47
C VAL A 513 -8.70 -24.40 -27.86
N LYS A 514 -9.38 -24.94 -28.89
CA LYS A 514 -9.13 -24.61 -30.30
C LYS A 514 -10.22 -23.71 -30.86
#